data_2a1b837e2a5e404fc817664215cc3ed4
#
_entry.id   2a1b837e2a5e404fc817664215cc3ed4
#
_cell.length_a   1.000
_cell.length_b   1.000
_cell.length_c   1.000
_cell.angle_alpha   90.00
_cell.angle_beta   90.00
_cell.angle_gamma   90.00
#
_symmetry.space_group_name_H-M   'P 1'
#
loop_
_entity.id
_entity.type
_entity.pdbx_description
1 polymer ?
#
loop_
_entity_poly.entity_id
_entity_poly.type
_entity_poly.pdbx_seq_one_letter_code
_entity_poly.pdbx_strand_id
1 'polypeptide(L)'
;EAIQLMGELIKKYGYADSGECLTIADPNEVWHFEVFGEGKDKIGGVWAAVRIPDDHVGVSANIPRISTLNLKDKDHYMASDNVFEVAKRLKLWDGKEPFKWWKAFGNKKAFSVREFFILDYLAPSLKLDYEAEELPFSVKPEKQLSATDVMAFLRQTYEGTKWDVTKNLKVTVKERGSEKVDTI
;
A
#
# COMPACT_ATOMS: atom_id res chain seq x y z
N GLU A 1 18.64 6.94 -8.52
CA GLU A 1 18.70 8.37 -8.91
C GLU A 1 17.32 9.02 -8.82
N ALA A 2 16.26 8.52 -9.51
CA ALA A 2 14.91 9.09 -9.49
C ALA A 2 14.33 9.22 -8.07
N ILE A 3 14.43 8.18 -7.23
CA ILE A 3 13.96 8.18 -5.84
C ILE A 3 14.61 9.29 -5.02
N GLN A 4 15.92 9.48 -5.17
CA GLN A 4 16.66 10.54 -4.47
C GLN A 4 16.20 11.92 -4.89
N LEU A 5 16.05 12.15 -6.19
CA LEU A 5 15.54 13.42 -6.73
C LEU A 5 14.12 13.71 -6.21
N MET A 6 13.24 12.71 -6.20
CA MET A 6 11.90 12.85 -5.60
C MET A 6 11.98 13.22 -4.12
N GLY A 7 12.86 12.57 -3.37
CA GLY A 7 13.10 12.88 -1.95
C GLY A 7 13.58 14.32 -1.73
N GLU A 8 14.49 14.83 -2.57
CA GLU A 8 14.95 16.21 -2.52
C GLU A 8 13.83 17.21 -2.85
N LEU A 9 13.01 16.92 -3.84
CA LEU A 9 11.86 17.74 -4.20
C LEU A 9 10.81 17.77 -3.08
N ILE A 10 10.51 16.63 -2.45
CA ILE A 10 9.63 16.52 -1.28
C ILE A 10 10.18 17.34 -0.11
N LYS A 11 11.48 17.23 0.16
CA LYS A 11 12.13 18.02 1.22
C LYS A 11 12.04 19.52 0.97
N LYS A 12 12.14 19.93 -0.30
CA LYS A 12 12.16 21.36 -0.68
C LYS A 12 10.76 21.97 -0.79
N TYR A 13 9.81 21.24 -1.37
CA TYR A 13 8.49 21.76 -1.70
C TYR A 13 7.36 21.21 -0.85
N GLY A 14 7.64 20.16 -0.09
CA GLY A 14 6.67 19.47 0.74
C GLY A 14 5.78 18.50 -0.02
N TYR A 15 4.94 17.83 0.76
CA TYR A 15 3.86 16.97 0.30
C TYR A 15 2.63 17.26 1.15
N ALA A 16 1.52 17.64 0.51
CA ALA A 16 0.35 18.21 1.19
C ALA A 16 -0.90 17.33 1.15
N ASP A 17 -0.82 16.11 0.61
CA ASP A 17 -1.93 15.17 0.57
C ASP A 17 -1.85 14.12 1.69
N SER A 18 -2.87 13.26 1.77
CA SER A 18 -3.02 12.21 2.78
C SER A 18 -2.00 11.08 2.67
N GLY A 19 -1.33 10.96 1.54
CA GLY A 19 -0.32 9.96 1.21
C GLY A 19 -0.45 9.47 -0.23
N GLU A 20 0.65 9.01 -0.80
CA GLU A 20 0.68 8.47 -2.15
C GLU A 20 1.63 7.27 -2.24
N CYS A 21 1.28 6.34 -3.11
CA CYS A 21 2.09 5.17 -3.46
C CYS A 21 2.46 5.23 -4.93
N LEU A 22 3.73 5.13 -5.24
CA LEU A 22 4.26 5.19 -6.60
C LEU A 22 5.09 3.94 -6.91
N THR A 23 4.97 3.44 -8.13
CA THR A 23 5.88 2.44 -8.68
C THR A 23 6.93 3.14 -9.55
N ILE A 24 8.19 2.92 -9.23
CA ILE A 24 9.34 3.45 -9.97
C ILE A 24 10.09 2.27 -10.56
N ALA A 25 10.18 2.21 -11.87
CA ALA A 25 10.78 1.09 -12.57
C ALA A 25 11.74 1.53 -13.67
N ASP A 26 12.79 0.75 -13.85
CA ASP A 26 13.66 0.78 -15.01
C ASP A 26 13.83 -0.66 -15.57
N PRO A 27 14.67 -0.93 -16.59
CA PRO A 27 14.85 -2.27 -17.12
C PRO A 27 15.42 -3.30 -16.14
N ASN A 28 16.00 -2.87 -15.00
CA ASN A 28 16.75 -3.72 -14.08
C ASN A 28 16.10 -3.85 -12.69
N GLU A 29 15.28 -2.87 -12.29
CA GLU A 29 14.72 -2.85 -10.93
C GLU A 29 13.36 -2.17 -10.87
N VAL A 30 12.57 -2.60 -9.87
CA VAL A 30 11.28 -2.00 -9.53
C VAL A 30 11.28 -1.63 -8.05
N TRP A 31 10.88 -0.39 -7.78
CA TRP A 31 10.76 0.14 -6.44
C TRP A 31 9.32 0.55 -6.14
N HIS A 32 8.87 0.23 -4.96
CA HIS A 32 7.65 0.76 -4.39
C HIS A 32 8.00 1.92 -3.48
N PHE A 33 7.45 3.09 -3.75
CA PHE A 33 7.71 4.34 -3.04
C PHE A 33 6.44 4.83 -2.38
N GLU A 34 6.52 5.24 -1.12
CA GLU A 34 5.42 5.82 -0.36
C GLU A 34 5.83 7.15 0.24
N VAL A 35 4.92 8.14 0.24
CA VAL A 35 5.15 9.49 0.76
C VAL A 35 3.97 9.97 1.58
N PHE A 36 4.28 10.72 2.65
CA PHE A 36 3.32 11.41 3.52
C PHE A 36 3.83 12.80 3.88
N GLY A 37 2.90 13.70 4.22
CA GLY A 37 3.25 15.04 4.70
C GLY A 37 3.84 15.02 6.11
N GLU A 38 4.58 16.07 6.45
CA GLU A 38 5.15 16.30 7.78
C GLU A 38 4.18 16.89 8.81
N GLY A 39 2.90 16.97 8.49
CA GLY A 39 1.90 17.63 9.32
C GLY A 39 1.56 19.06 8.85
N LYS A 40 0.51 19.63 9.42
CA LYS A 40 -0.12 20.86 8.94
C LYS A 40 0.76 22.12 9.00
N ASP A 41 1.74 22.12 9.89
CA ASP A 41 2.51 23.33 10.20
C ASP A 41 3.92 23.32 9.59
N LYS A 42 4.22 22.35 8.73
CA LYS A 42 5.53 22.21 8.11
C LYS A 42 5.43 21.94 6.61
N ILE A 43 6.29 22.62 5.86
CA ILE A 43 6.60 22.28 4.48
C ILE A 43 7.64 21.18 4.53
N GLY A 44 7.34 20.02 3.94
CA GLY A 44 8.20 18.86 3.92
C GLY A 44 7.39 17.58 3.76
N GLY A 45 8.05 16.46 3.85
CA GLY A 45 7.42 15.16 3.80
C GLY A 45 8.36 14.08 4.30
N VAL A 46 7.77 12.93 4.56
CA VAL A 46 8.49 11.69 4.85
C VAL A 46 8.20 10.72 3.73
N TRP A 47 9.21 9.98 3.33
CA TRP A 47 9.06 8.97 2.31
C TRP A 47 9.90 7.74 2.61
N ALA A 48 9.48 6.62 2.10
CA ALA A 48 10.21 5.37 2.09
C ALA A 48 10.06 4.67 0.75
N ALA A 49 11.08 3.93 0.35
CA ALA A 49 11.07 3.12 -0.85
C ALA A 49 11.66 1.75 -0.57
N VAL A 50 11.03 0.71 -1.12
CA VAL A 50 11.47 -0.67 -0.99
C VAL A 50 11.53 -1.30 -2.38
N ARG A 51 12.66 -1.93 -2.69
CA ARG A 51 12.83 -2.66 -3.94
C ARG A 51 12.00 -3.94 -3.93
N ILE A 52 11.27 -4.17 -5.02
CA ILE A 52 10.59 -5.43 -5.26
C ILE A 52 11.64 -6.42 -5.79
N PRO A 53 11.77 -7.63 -5.21
CA PRO A 53 12.66 -8.66 -5.77
C PRO A 53 12.33 -8.97 -7.23
N ASP A 54 13.33 -9.27 -8.03
CA ASP A 54 13.22 -9.41 -9.49
C ASP A 54 12.22 -10.49 -9.96
N ASP A 55 11.98 -11.49 -9.11
CA ASP A 55 11.04 -12.59 -9.37
C ASP A 55 9.73 -12.47 -8.57
N HIS A 56 9.44 -11.28 -8.01
CA HIS A 56 8.26 -11.01 -7.19
C HIS A 56 7.28 -10.05 -7.87
N VAL A 57 6.07 -10.06 -7.36
CA VAL A 57 5.02 -9.07 -7.64
C VAL A 57 4.63 -8.37 -6.35
N GLY A 58 4.65 -7.05 -6.38
CA GLY A 58 4.08 -6.19 -5.34
C GLY A 58 2.74 -5.61 -5.79
N VAL A 59 1.85 -5.37 -4.84
CA VAL A 59 0.53 -4.77 -5.09
C VAL A 59 0.27 -3.67 -4.08
N SER A 60 -0.18 -2.53 -4.56
CA SER A 60 -0.59 -1.39 -3.76
C SER A 60 -1.89 -0.80 -4.30
N ALA A 61 -2.84 -0.52 -3.43
CA ALA A 61 -4.15 -0.02 -3.81
C ALA A 61 -4.67 0.98 -2.76
N ASN A 62 -4.10 2.19 -2.76
CA ASN A 62 -4.42 3.29 -1.85
C ASN A 62 -4.21 2.96 -0.34
N ILE A 63 -3.30 2.05 -0.05
CA ILE A 63 -2.91 1.68 1.30
C ILE A 63 -1.38 1.51 1.33
N PRO A 64 -0.68 2.06 2.34
CA PRO A 64 0.74 1.84 2.50
C PRO A 64 1.04 0.36 2.76
N ARG A 65 2.05 -0.15 2.06
CA ARG A 65 2.45 -1.55 2.09
C ARG A 65 3.77 -1.78 2.82
N ILE A 66 4.60 -0.75 2.90
CA ILE A 66 5.91 -0.85 3.56
C ILE A 66 5.68 -1.14 5.05
N SER A 67 6.34 -2.16 5.57
CA SER A 67 6.30 -2.52 6.99
C SER A 67 7.57 -2.06 7.69
N THR A 68 8.59 -2.86 7.76
CA THR A 68 9.86 -2.54 8.39
C THR A 68 10.81 -1.82 7.42
N LEU A 69 11.66 -0.95 7.95
CA LEU A 69 12.72 -0.26 7.20
C LEU A 69 14.08 -0.76 7.66
N ASN A 70 14.73 -1.59 6.86
CA ASN A 70 16.11 -2.00 7.09
C ASN A 70 17.08 -1.04 6.38
N LEU A 71 17.27 0.15 6.92
CA LEU A 71 18.12 1.19 6.32
C LEU A 71 19.63 0.87 6.29
N LYS A 72 20.03 -0.30 6.82
CA LYS A 72 21.40 -0.82 6.64
C LYS A 72 21.56 -1.48 5.27
N ASP A 73 20.50 -2.01 4.74
CA ASP A 73 20.42 -2.61 3.40
C ASP A 73 20.02 -1.54 2.38
N LYS A 74 21.01 -0.84 1.87
CA LYS A 74 20.81 0.27 0.94
C LYS A 74 20.45 -0.17 -0.48
N ASP A 75 20.61 -1.45 -0.78
CA ASP A 75 20.28 -2.02 -2.09
C ASP A 75 18.77 -2.29 -2.20
N HIS A 76 18.07 -2.43 -1.05
CA HIS A 76 16.65 -2.73 -1.03
C HIS A 76 15.80 -1.69 -0.29
N TYR A 77 16.40 -0.77 0.49
CA TYR A 77 15.65 0.20 1.29
C TYR A 77 16.23 1.60 1.18
N MET A 78 15.36 2.56 0.92
CA MET A 78 15.66 3.98 0.99
C MET A 78 14.57 4.68 1.81
N ALA A 79 14.92 5.75 2.53
CA ALA A 79 13.94 6.59 3.21
C ALA A 79 14.50 8.00 3.43
N SER A 80 13.61 8.94 3.71
CA SER A 80 13.99 10.28 4.13
C SER A 80 14.65 10.26 5.52
N ASP A 81 15.59 11.15 5.75
CA ASP A 81 16.38 11.21 7.00
C ASP A 81 15.52 11.48 8.24
N ASN A 82 14.36 12.12 8.05
CA ASN A 82 13.49 12.62 9.11
C ASN A 82 12.37 11.63 9.52
N VAL A 83 12.29 10.43 8.96
CA VAL A 83 11.19 9.47 9.18
C VAL A 83 10.87 9.27 10.66
N PHE A 84 11.88 8.89 11.45
CA PHE A 84 11.67 8.56 12.87
C PHE A 84 11.42 9.81 13.73
N GLU A 85 12.03 10.93 13.38
CA GLU A 85 11.78 12.21 14.07
C GLU A 85 10.34 12.66 13.86
N VAL A 86 9.88 12.64 12.61
CA VAL A 86 8.51 13.04 12.26
C VAL A 86 7.48 12.09 12.88
N ALA A 87 7.72 10.78 12.85
CA ALA A 87 6.82 9.80 13.49
C ALA A 87 6.67 10.07 15.00
N LYS A 88 7.76 10.38 15.71
CA LYS A 88 7.72 10.75 17.13
C LYS A 88 7.05 12.09 17.37
N ARG A 89 7.41 13.12 16.61
CA ARG A 89 6.86 14.48 16.73
C ARG A 89 5.35 14.50 16.52
N LEU A 90 4.86 13.74 15.56
CA LEU A 90 3.43 13.61 15.27
C LEU A 90 2.71 12.60 16.20
N LYS A 91 3.44 11.98 17.14
CA LYS A 91 2.92 10.95 18.07
C LYS A 91 2.34 9.72 17.36
N LEU A 92 2.87 9.38 16.20
CA LEU A 92 2.50 8.22 15.39
C LEU A 92 3.29 6.97 15.81
N TRP A 93 4.40 7.17 16.51
CA TRP A 93 5.25 6.12 17.07
C TRP A 93 5.92 6.62 18.37
N ASP A 94 5.97 5.78 19.38
CA ASP A 94 6.50 6.14 20.71
C ASP A 94 8.03 5.90 20.86
N GLY A 95 8.63 5.23 19.88
CA GLY A 95 10.06 4.91 19.88
C GLY A 95 10.42 3.64 20.66
N LYS A 96 9.45 2.90 21.23
CA LYS A 96 9.67 1.69 22.02
C LYS A 96 9.37 0.42 21.24
N GLU A 97 8.20 0.38 20.59
CA GLU A 97 7.82 -0.73 19.72
C GLU A 97 8.65 -0.73 18.43
N PRO A 98 8.87 -1.89 17.81
CA PRO A 98 9.47 -1.96 16.48
C PRO A 98 8.72 -1.05 15.50
N PHE A 99 9.47 -0.20 14.80
CA PHE A 99 8.86 0.71 13.85
C PHE A 99 8.25 -0.05 12.68
N LYS A 100 6.98 0.22 12.40
CA LYS A 100 6.28 -0.23 11.20
C LYS A 100 5.75 0.99 10.46
N TRP A 101 6.19 1.18 9.23
CA TRP A 101 5.86 2.35 8.41
C TRP A 101 4.35 2.51 8.21
N TRP A 102 3.67 1.46 7.75
CA TRP A 102 2.22 1.50 7.54
C TRP A 102 1.42 1.81 8.81
N LYS A 103 1.94 1.38 9.96
CA LYS A 103 1.28 1.61 11.25
C LYS A 103 1.46 3.05 11.72
N ALA A 104 2.62 3.65 11.42
CA ALA A 104 2.92 5.03 11.76
C ALA A 104 2.20 6.02 10.84
N PHE A 105 2.29 5.85 9.53
CA PHE A 105 1.80 6.83 8.57
C PHE A 105 0.51 6.42 7.85
N GLY A 106 0.11 5.16 7.92
CA GLY A 106 -1.07 4.64 7.25
C GLY A 106 -2.33 4.61 8.12
N ASN A 107 -3.40 4.08 7.57
CA ASN A 107 -4.74 4.07 8.16
C ASN A 107 -5.08 2.74 8.85
N LYS A 108 -4.40 2.37 9.91
CA LYS A 108 -4.73 1.21 10.77
C LYS A 108 -4.72 -0.19 10.12
N LYS A 109 -4.65 -0.30 8.79
CA LYS A 109 -4.57 -1.57 8.06
C LYS A 109 -3.37 -1.55 7.12
N ALA A 110 -2.64 -2.67 7.06
CA ALA A 110 -1.49 -2.85 6.17
C ALA A 110 -1.90 -3.28 4.75
N PHE A 111 -3.17 -3.61 4.54
CA PHE A 111 -3.71 -4.06 3.25
C PHE A 111 -5.23 -3.98 3.20
N SER A 112 -5.79 -4.03 2.01
CA SER A 112 -7.22 -4.18 1.73
C SER A 112 -7.51 -5.50 1.04
N VAL A 113 -8.79 -5.75 0.75
CA VAL A 113 -9.18 -6.90 -0.03
C VAL A 113 -8.52 -6.94 -1.42
N ARG A 114 -8.16 -5.78 -1.98
CA ARG A 114 -7.54 -5.69 -3.30
C ARG A 114 -6.13 -6.28 -3.33
N GLU A 115 -5.31 -5.96 -2.36
CA GLU A 115 -3.98 -6.55 -2.22
C GLU A 115 -4.08 -8.04 -1.89
N PHE A 116 -4.92 -8.38 -0.91
CA PHE A 116 -5.12 -9.78 -0.52
C PHE A 116 -5.50 -10.65 -1.72
N PHE A 117 -6.53 -10.23 -2.45
CA PHE A 117 -7.07 -11.00 -3.57
C PHE A 117 -6.03 -11.31 -4.64
N ILE A 118 -5.21 -10.32 -5.01
CA ILE A 118 -4.18 -10.50 -6.03
C ILE A 118 -3.01 -11.34 -5.50
N LEU A 119 -2.53 -11.08 -4.29
CA LEU A 119 -1.42 -11.82 -3.71
C LEU A 119 -1.78 -13.29 -3.46
N ASP A 120 -2.99 -13.57 -2.97
CA ASP A 120 -3.49 -14.94 -2.76
C ASP A 120 -3.67 -15.68 -4.09
N TYR A 121 -4.17 -15.01 -5.12
CA TYR A 121 -4.27 -15.56 -6.47
C TYR A 121 -2.91 -15.90 -7.08
N LEU A 122 -1.90 -15.06 -6.87
CA LEU A 122 -0.55 -15.25 -7.42
C LEU A 122 0.25 -16.34 -6.71
N ALA A 123 0.02 -16.52 -5.41
CA ALA A 123 0.76 -17.44 -4.58
C ALA A 123 -0.15 -18.22 -3.61
N PRO A 124 -1.10 -19.02 -4.12
CA PRO A 124 -2.10 -19.73 -3.32
C PRO A 124 -1.51 -20.73 -2.32
N SER A 125 -0.32 -21.25 -2.56
CA SER A 125 0.37 -22.15 -1.62
C SER A 125 0.76 -21.48 -0.31
N LEU A 126 0.87 -20.13 -0.29
CA LEU A 126 1.14 -19.37 0.92
C LEU A 126 -0.05 -19.35 1.89
N LYS A 127 -1.26 -19.67 1.42
CA LYS A 127 -2.51 -19.71 2.23
C LYS A 127 -2.65 -18.43 3.06
N LEU A 128 -2.59 -17.28 2.40
CA LEU A 128 -2.67 -15.98 3.04
C LEU A 128 -3.94 -15.85 3.88
N ASP A 129 -3.82 -15.26 5.07
CA ASP A 129 -4.96 -15.00 5.94
C ASP A 129 -5.41 -13.55 5.82
N TYR A 130 -6.67 -13.33 5.46
CA TYR A 130 -7.26 -11.98 5.40
C TYR A 130 -7.37 -11.31 6.76
N GLU A 131 -7.42 -12.08 7.85
CA GLU A 131 -7.48 -11.56 9.22
C GLU A 131 -6.07 -11.29 9.82
N ALA A 132 -5.00 -11.56 9.08
CA ALA A 132 -3.65 -11.25 9.53
C ALA A 132 -3.45 -9.73 9.73
N GLU A 133 -2.51 -9.35 10.61
CA GLU A 133 -2.15 -7.94 10.83
C GLU A 133 -1.56 -7.32 9.55
N GLU A 134 -0.77 -8.09 8.81
CA GLU A 134 -0.14 -7.66 7.56
C GLU A 134 0.04 -8.86 6.61
N LEU A 135 0.17 -8.58 5.33
CA LEU A 135 0.53 -9.55 4.29
C LEU A 135 1.99 -9.37 3.89
N PRO A 136 2.61 -10.38 3.23
CA PRO A 136 3.89 -10.19 2.59
C PRO A 136 3.89 -8.93 1.71
N PHE A 137 4.96 -8.16 1.74
CA PHE A 137 5.11 -6.95 0.93
C PHE A 137 4.99 -7.25 -0.57
N SER A 138 5.58 -8.38 -0.99
CA SER A 138 5.52 -8.93 -2.34
C SER A 138 5.52 -10.45 -2.28
N VAL A 139 5.06 -11.11 -3.33
CA VAL A 139 5.07 -12.57 -3.44
C VAL A 139 5.74 -13.00 -4.74
N LYS A 140 6.40 -14.16 -4.71
CA LYS A 140 6.83 -14.83 -5.91
C LYS A 140 5.63 -15.57 -6.51
N PRO A 141 5.19 -15.21 -7.72
CA PRO A 141 4.05 -15.88 -8.34
C PRO A 141 4.38 -17.33 -8.67
N GLU A 142 3.42 -18.24 -8.48
CA GLU A 142 3.60 -19.66 -8.75
C GLU A 142 3.61 -19.99 -10.24
N LYS A 143 3.22 -19.03 -11.08
CA LYS A 143 3.24 -19.15 -12.54
C LYS A 143 3.92 -17.94 -13.14
N GLN A 144 4.58 -18.14 -14.25
CA GLN A 144 5.11 -17.03 -15.03
C GLN A 144 3.95 -16.18 -15.55
N LEU A 145 4.06 -14.87 -15.40
CA LEU A 145 3.02 -13.91 -15.79
C LEU A 145 3.39 -13.25 -17.12
N SER A 146 2.38 -13.10 -17.97
CA SER A 146 2.44 -12.28 -19.16
C SER A 146 1.83 -10.89 -18.92
N ALA A 147 2.05 -9.95 -19.82
CA ALA A 147 1.40 -8.64 -19.77
C ALA A 147 -0.15 -8.75 -19.81
N THR A 148 -0.68 -9.75 -20.51
CA THR A 148 -2.14 -10.01 -20.54
C THR A 148 -2.68 -10.51 -19.22
N ASP A 149 -1.89 -11.25 -18.44
CA ASP A 149 -2.30 -11.67 -17.08
C ASP A 149 -2.40 -10.45 -16.16
N VAL A 150 -1.44 -9.53 -16.22
CA VAL A 150 -1.47 -8.28 -15.44
C VAL A 150 -2.69 -7.44 -15.83
N MET A 151 -3.00 -7.31 -17.12
CA MET A 151 -4.21 -6.63 -17.59
C MET A 151 -5.49 -7.32 -17.11
N ALA A 152 -5.50 -8.64 -17.01
CA ALA A 152 -6.62 -9.40 -16.47
C ALA A 152 -6.81 -9.13 -14.97
N PHE A 153 -5.75 -9.05 -14.18
CA PHE A 153 -5.83 -8.69 -12.76
C PHE A 153 -6.48 -7.32 -12.53
N LEU A 154 -6.13 -6.33 -13.35
CA LEU A 154 -6.71 -4.99 -13.25
C LEU A 154 -8.21 -4.94 -13.62
N ARG A 155 -8.74 -5.97 -14.25
CA ARG A 155 -10.15 -6.11 -14.64
C ARG A 155 -10.91 -7.08 -13.75
N GLN A 156 -10.26 -7.75 -12.82
CA GLN A 156 -10.93 -8.73 -11.97
C GLN A 156 -11.99 -8.07 -11.10
N THR A 157 -13.09 -8.79 -10.95
CA THR A 157 -14.14 -8.51 -9.98
C THR A 157 -14.06 -9.53 -8.85
N TYR A 158 -14.72 -9.26 -7.74
CA TYR A 158 -14.80 -10.23 -6.63
C TYR A 158 -15.94 -11.24 -6.82
N GLU A 159 -16.50 -11.35 -8.04
CA GLU A 159 -17.61 -12.22 -8.36
C GLU A 159 -17.34 -13.67 -7.94
N GLY A 160 -18.32 -14.29 -7.29
CA GLY A 160 -18.20 -15.64 -6.77
C GLY A 160 -17.43 -15.79 -5.44
N THR A 161 -16.82 -14.72 -4.93
CA THR A 161 -16.12 -14.72 -3.65
C THR A 161 -16.98 -14.18 -2.50
N LYS A 162 -16.48 -14.25 -1.26
CA LYS A 162 -17.12 -13.62 -0.10
C LYS A 162 -17.14 -12.08 -0.14
N TRP A 163 -16.33 -11.47 -1.02
CA TRP A 163 -16.26 -10.02 -1.22
C TRP A 163 -17.03 -9.55 -2.45
N ASP A 164 -17.83 -10.42 -3.04
CA ASP A 164 -18.68 -10.10 -4.18
C ASP A 164 -19.68 -8.99 -3.81
N VAL A 165 -19.40 -7.79 -4.27
CA VAL A 165 -20.20 -6.58 -3.95
C VAL A 165 -21.59 -6.62 -4.60
N THR A 166 -21.84 -7.53 -5.54
CA THR A 166 -23.15 -7.71 -6.18
C THR A 166 -24.07 -8.59 -5.33
N LYS A 167 -23.52 -9.32 -4.36
CA LYS A 167 -24.30 -10.15 -3.45
C LYS A 167 -24.71 -9.32 -2.23
N ASN A 168 -26.00 -9.34 -1.95
CA ASN A 168 -26.58 -8.66 -0.77
C ASN A 168 -26.42 -7.12 -0.80
N LEU A 169 -26.36 -6.51 -1.98
CA LEU A 169 -26.39 -5.07 -2.08
C LEU A 169 -27.74 -4.55 -1.56
N LYS A 170 -27.73 -3.89 -0.42
CA LYS A 170 -28.91 -3.24 0.16
C LYS A 170 -28.91 -1.78 -0.26
N VAL A 171 -29.90 -1.40 -1.03
CA VAL A 171 -30.11 0.01 -1.43
C VAL A 171 -31.30 0.56 -0.66
N THR A 172 -31.10 1.67 0.03
CA THR A 172 -32.19 2.39 0.68
C THR A 172 -32.81 3.34 -0.35
N VAL A 173 -34.00 3.01 -0.81
CA VAL A 173 -34.78 3.88 -1.71
C VAL A 173 -35.71 4.74 -0.90
N LYS A 174 -35.61 6.07 -1.05
CA LYS A 174 -36.54 7.04 -0.45
C LYS A 174 -37.68 7.31 -1.43
N GLU A 175 -38.81 6.70 -1.20
CA GLU A 175 -40.05 7.03 -1.91
C GLU A 175 -40.99 7.80 -1.00
N ARG A 176 -41.27 9.08 -1.38
CA ARG A 176 -42.34 9.96 -0.81
C ARG A 176 -42.62 9.76 0.70
N GLY A 177 -41.59 9.83 1.52
CA GLY A 177 -41.74 9.80 2.99
C GLY A 177 -41.64 8.43 3.67
N SER A 178 -41.32 7.37 2.91
CA SER A 178 -40.96 6.06 3.47
C SER A 178 -39.57 5.64 2.99
N GLU A 179 -38.79 5.06 3.90
CA GLU A 179 -37.52 4.40 3.55
C GLU A 179 -37.81 2.92 3.33
N LYS A 180 -37.53 2.42 2.14
CA LYS A 180 -37.59 0.99 1.83
C LYS A 180 -36.19 0.49 1.53
N VAL A 181 -35.78 -0.59 2.16
CA VAL A 181 -34.52 -1.27 1.88
C VAL A 181 -34.80 -2.38 0.90
N ASP A 182 -34.35 -2.23 -0.33
CA ASP A 182 -34.39 -3.29 -1.35
C ASP A 182 -33.01 -3.93 -1.50
N THR A 183 -33.01 -5.24 -1.72
CA THR A 183 -31.81 -6.01 -2.08
C THR A 183 -31.79 -6.14 -3.59
N ILE A 184 -30.75 -5.68 -4.24
CA ILE A 184 -30.52 -5.83 -5.68
C ILE A 184 -29.78 -7.15 -5.92
#